data_88ce4b999533a669900e0e8850b763d6
#
_entry.id   88ce4b999533a669900e0e8850b763d6
#
_cell.length_a   1.000
_cell.length_b   1.000
_cell.length_c   1.000
_cell.angle_alpha   90.00
_cell.angle_beta   90.00
_cell.angle_gamma   90.00
#
_symmetry.space_group_name_H-M   'P 1'
#
loop_
_entity.id
_entity.type
_entity.pdbx_description
1 polymer ?
#
loop_
_entity_poly.entity_id
_entity_poly.type
_entity_poly.pdbx_seq_one_letter_code
_entity_poly.pdbx_strand_id
1 'polypeptide(L)'
;MNVPELRFKGFKQEWDFCSVGDFYYFKNGLNKGKEFFGYGTPIVNFTDVFNNRGLTSDILKGRVSLSKKEISSFEVKKGDIFFTRTSETLEEIGYPSVMLDESNDTVFSGFVLRGRAINEDPLSDLFTKYVF
;
A
#
# COMPACT_ATOMS: atom_id res chain seq x y z
N MET A 1 -17.27 6.82 -24.11
CA MET A 1 -17.13 5.95 -22.96
C MET A 1 -17.12 4.50 -23.38
N ASN A 2 -16.24 3.71 -22.79
CA ASN A 2 -16.12 2.31 -23.10
C ASN A 2 -16.92 1.45 -22.14
N VAL A 3 -17.56 0.43 -22.69
CA VAL A 3 -18.29 -0.57 -21.91
C VAL A 3 -17.56 -1.89 -22.12
N PRO A 4 -17.15 -2.60 -21.07
CA PRO A 4 -16.47 -3.87 -21.24
C PRO A 4 -17.39 -4.90 -21.91
N GLU A 5 -16.83 -5.73 -22.78
CA GLU A 5 -17.57 -6.79 -23.45
C GLU A 5 -18.07 -7.83 -22.45
N LEU A 6 -17.24 -8.13 -21.45
CA LEU A 6 -17.55 -9.11 -20.42
C LEU A 6 -17.92 -8.40 -19.11
N ARG A 7 -19.11 -8.71 -18.59
CA ARG A 7 -19.63 -8.13 -17.36
C ARG A 7 -20.18 -9.22 -16.47
N PHE A 8 -20.15 -8.96 -15.16
CA PHE A 8 -20.89 -9.78 -14.22
C PHE A 8 -22.39 -9.55 -14.42
N LYS A 9 -23.15 -10.62 -14.25
CA LYS A 9 -24.61 -10.56 -14.35
C LYS A 9 -25.17 -9.55 -13.34
N GLY A 10 -26.02 -8.65 -13.81
CA GLY A 10 -26.62 -7.59 -12.98
C GLY A 10 -25.92 -6.24 -13.07
N PHE A 11 -24.72 -6.17 -13.61
CA PHE A 11 -24.01 -4.90 -13.82
C PHE A 11 -24.34 -4.35 -15.20
N LYS A 12 -25.11 -3.26 -15.23
CA LYS A 12 -25.60 -2.64 -16.46
C LYS A 12 -25.08 -1.23 -16.71
N GLN A 13 -24.38 -0.65 -15.73
CA GLN A 13 -23.85 0.69 -15.85
C GLN A 13 -22.58 0.69 -16.69
N GLU A 14 -22.38 1.78 -17.44
CA GLU A 14 -21.12 2.00 -18.14
C GLU A 14 -20.00 2.28 -17.12
N TRP A 15 -18.80 1.92 -17.51
CA TRP A 15 -17.63 2.22 -16.69
C TRP A 15 -17.15 3.64 -16.96
N ASP A 16 -16.92 4.39 -15.90
CA ASP A 16 -16.38 5.73 -15.99
C ASP A 16 -14.85 5.70 -15.99
N PHE A 17 -14.27 6.65 -16.71
CA PHE A 17 -12.83 6.86 -16.68
C PHE A 17 -12.49 7.79 -15.53
N CYS A 18 -11.56 7.35 -14.68
CA CYS A 18 -11.03 8.16 -13.60
C CYS A 18 -9.56 7.77 -13.37
N SER A 19 -8.79 8.67 -12.80
CA SER A 19 -7.42 8.36 -12.42
C SER A 19 -7.36 7.84 -10.99
N VAL A 20 -6.30 7.12 -10.66
CA VAL A 20 -6.07 6.65 -9.29
C VAL A 20 -6.01 7.83 -8.32
N GLY A 21 -5.45 8.96 -8.75
CA GLY A 21 -5.37 10.18 -7.95
C GLY A 21 -6.73 10.81 -7.62
N ASP A 22 -7.81 10.43 -8.29
CA ASP A 22 -9.16 10.89 -7.97
C ASP A 22 -9.69 10.26 -6.67
N PHE A 23 -9.18 9.08 -6.33
CA PHE A 23 -9.64 8.29 -5.18
C PHE A 23 -8.60 8.14 -4.08
N TYR A 24 -7.33 8.28 -4.40
CA TYR A 24 -6.23 8.04 -3.48
C TYR A 24 -5.27 9.21 -3.43
N TYR A 25 -4.71 9.45 -2.25
CA TYR A 25 -3.56 10.33 -2.12
C TYR A 25 -2.33 9.50 -1.75
N PHE A 26 -1.15 9.99 -2.14
CA PHE A 26 0.09 9.23 -2.02
C PHE A 26 1.08 9.92 -1.09
N LYS A 27 1.86 9.12 -0.37
CA LYS A 27 2.88 9.60 0.54
C LYS A 27 4.14 8.76 0.42
N ASN A 28 5.28 9.43 0.41
CA ASN A 28 6.57 8.78 0.51
C ASN A 28 6.82 8.27 1.92
N GLY A 29 7.55 7.18 2.02
CA GLY A 29 7.79 6.53 3.29
C GLY A 29 8.96 7.09 4.08
N LEU A 30 9.24 6.40 5.17
CA LEU A 30 10.23 6.77 6.17
C LEU A 30 11.67 6.62 5.65
N ASN A 31 12.50 7.61 5.93
CA ASN A 31 13.94 7.54 5.69
C ASN A 31 14.68 7.68 7.02
N LYS A 32 15.28 6.59 7.48
CA LYS A 32 15.93 6.51 8.79
C LYS A 32 17.26 5.79 8.67
N GLY A 33 18.20 6.12 9.54
CA GLY A 33 19.52 5.47 9.58
C GLY A 33 19.46 4.01 10.04
N LYS A 34 20.47 3.22 9.66
CA LYS A 34 20.55 1.78 9.97
C LYS A 34 20.46 1.47 11.45
N GLU A 35 20.99 2.35 12.30
CA GLU A 35 21.00 2.17 13.76
C GLU A 35 19.63 2.10 14.40
N PHE A 36 18.60 2.57 13.69
CA PHE A 36 17.21 2.55 14.17
C PHE A 36 16.44 1.30 13.77
N PHE A 37 17.05 0.44 12.96
CA PHE A 37 16.40 -0.78 12.48
C PHE A 37 16.74 -2.00 13.32
N GLY A 38 15.87 -3.01 13.29
CA GLY A 38 16.05 -4.28 13.99
C GLY A 38 15.27 -4.40 15.28
N TYR A 39 14.66 -3.32 15.77
CA TYR A 39 13.84 -3.30 16.98
C TYR A 39 12.79 -2.19 16.89
N GLY A 40 11.79 -2.24 17.74
CA GLY A 40 10.75 -1.23 17.80
C GLY A 40 9.45 -1.66 17.12
N THR A 41 8.93 -0.82 16.22
CA THR A 41 7.63 -1.02 15.59
C THR A 41 7.75 -1.72 14.23
N PRO A 42 6.70 -2.43 13.76
CA PRO A 42 6.73 -3.08 12.46
C PRO A 42 6.86 -2.07 11.31
N ILE A 43 7.55 -2.47 10.25
CA ILE A 43 7.74 -1.65 9.06
C ILE A 43 7.47 -2.46 7.79
N VAL A 44 6.73 -1.86 6.86
CA VAL A 44 6.50 -2.41 5.53
C VAL A 44 7.73 -2.09 4.67
N ASN A 45 8.47 -3.11 4.27
CA ASN A 45 9.67 -3.00 3.47
C ASN A 45 9.41 -3.29 2.00
N PHE A 46 10.36 -2.95 1.15
CA PHE A 46 10.31 -3.23 -0.29
C PHE A 46 10.04 -4.71 -0.57
N THR A 47 10.73 -5.62 0.09
CA THR A 47 10.56 -7.06 -0.12
C THR A 47 9.18 -7.56 0.28
N ASP A 48 8.57 -6.96 1.28
CA ASP A 48 7.21 -7.31 1.68
C ASP A 48 6.21 -7.00 0.56
N VAL A 49 6.34 -5.82 -0.03
CA VAL A 49 5.47 -5.37 -1.13
C VAL A 49 5.75 -6.15 -2.40
N PHE A 50 7.02 -6.34 -2.73
CA PHE A 50 7.43 -7.03 -3.96
C PHE A 50 6.98 -8.50 -3.99
N ASN A 51 7.04 -9.19 -2.85
CA ASN A 51 6.74 -10.62 -2.76
C ASN A 51 5.28 -10.95 -2.43
N ASN A 52 4.46 -9.97 -2.09
CA ASN A 52 3.09 -10.21 -1.63
C ASN A 52 2.13 -9.19 -2.24
N ARG A 53 1.02 -9.66 -2.79
CA ARG A 53 -0.05 -8.77 -3.24
C ARG A 53 -0.95 -8.31 -2.10
N GLY A 54 -0.98 -9.06 -1.01
CA GLY A 54 -1.71 -8.71 0.19
C GLY A 54 -0.79 -8.79 1.40
N LEU A 55 -0.85 -7.80 2.27
CA LEU A 55 -0.03 -7.70 3.47
C LEU A 55 -0.87 -7.93 4.71
N THR A 56 -0.34 -8.73 5.64
CA THR A 56 -0.92 -8.90 6.97
C THR A 56 0.16 -8.63 8.00
N SER A 57 -0.23 -8.27 9.21
CA SER A 57 0.73 -7.89 10.26
C SER A 57 1.72 -9.01 10.61
N ASP A 58 1.31 -10.26 10.46
CA ASP A 58 2.15 -11.42 10.80
C ASP A 58 3.31 -11.64 9.82
N ILE A 59 3.22 -11.17 8.58
CA ILE A 59 4.32 -11.30 7.61
C ILE A 59 5.34 -10.17 7.70
N LEU A 60 5.03 -9.09 8.39
CA LEU A 60 5.92 -7.94 8.54
C LEU A 60 6.96 -8.22 9.62
N LYS A 61 8.13 -8.66 9.22
CA LYS A 61 9.22 -9.05 10.13
C LYS A 61 10.20 -7.92 10.45
N GLY A 62 10.26 -6.90 9.60
CA GLY A 62 11.13 -5.74 9.84
C GLY A 62 10.66 -4.90 11.02
N ARG A 63 11.63 -4.28 11.71
CA ARG A 63 11.35 -3.41 12.85
C ARG A 63 12.19 -2.14 12.74
N VAL A 64 11.64 -1.05 13.24
CA VAL A 64 12.31 0.24 13.28
C VAL A 64 11.92 0.99 14.55
N SER A 65 12.90 1.66 15.15
CA SER A 65 12.68 2.46 16.35
C SER A 65 12.34 3.89 15.98
N LEU A 66 11.18 4.36 16.40
CA LEU A 66 10.66 5.70 16.07
C LEU A 66 10.02 6.36 17.29
N SER A 67 9.94 7.70 17.26
CA SER A 67 9.12 8.47 18.20
C SER A 67 7.64 8.30 17.85
N LYS A 68 6.76 8.61 18.81
CA LYS A 68 5.31 8.58 18.59
C LYS A 68 4.88 9.49 17.42
N LYS A 69 5.54 10.64 17.28
CA LYS A 69 5.26 11.59 16.22
C LYS A 69 5.60 11.00 14.84
N GLU A 70 6.74 10.31 14.75
CA GLU A 70 7.16 9.65 13.51
C GLU A 70 6.23 8.49 13.14
N ILE A 71 5.83 7.68 14.11
CA ILE A 71 4.86 6.60 13.91
C ILE A 71 3.55 7.16 13.38
N SER A 72 3.04 8.23 13.98
CA SER A 72 1.80 8.87 13.55
C SER A 72 1.90 9.43 12.14
N SER A 73 3.06 9.97 11.78
CA SER A 73 3.31 10.56 10.45
C SER A 73 3.37 9.53 9.34
N PHE A 74 3.91 8.34 9.62
CA PHE A 74 4.12 7.27 8.63
C PHE A 74 3.26 6.03 8.88
N GLU A 75 2.14 6.21 9.51
CA GLU A 75 1.22 5.16 9.91
C GLU A 75 0.64 4.38 8.73
N VAL A 76 0.52 3.06 8.91
CA VAL A 76 -0.14 2.15 7.97
C VAL A 76 -1.52 1.80 8.50
N LYS A 77 -2.53 1.85 7.63
CA LYS A 77 -3.91 1.48 7.95
C LYS A 77 -4.40 0.40 7.00
N LYS A 78 -5.38 -0.37 7.46
CA LYS A 78 -6.07 -1.35 6.62
C LYS A 78 -6.61 -0.67 5.35
N GLY A 79 -6.40 -1.30 4.21
CA GLY A 79 -6.82 -0.75 2.92
C GLY A 79 -5.78 0.12 2.24
N ASP A 80 -4.69 0.47 2.92
CA ASP A 80 -3.60 1.21 2.29
C ASP A 80 -2.96 0.36 1.20
N ILE A 81 -2.63 0.99 0.08
CA ILE A 81 -1.97 0.35 -1.06
C ILE A 81 -0.51 0.78 -1.08
N PHE A 82 0.39 -0.17 -1.27
CA PHE A 82 1.81 0.12 -1.39
C PHE A 82 2.31 -0.26 -2.77
N PHE A 83 3.19 0.57 -3.32
CA PHE A 83 3.84 0.31 -4.60
C PHE A 83 5.35 0.31 -4.39
N THR A 84 6.04 -0.62 -5.03
CA THR A 84 7.51 -0.56 -5.06
C THR A 84 7.92 0.68 -5.84
N ARG A 85 8.77 1.49 -5.24
CA ARG A 85 9.12 2.81 -5.75
C ARG A 85 10.51 2.86 -6.35
N THR A 86 11.46 2.17 -5.71
CA THR A 86 12.85 2.17 -6.13
C THR A 86 13.33 0.75 -6.31
N SER A 87 14.14 0.52 -7.33
CA SER A 87 14.74 -0.78 -7.59
C SER A 87 15.97 -0.60 -8.47
N GLU A 88 16.83 -1.60 -8.47
CA GLU A 88 17.95 -1.67 -9.39
C GLU A 88 17.52 -1.94 -10.83
N THR A 89 16.31 -2.51 -11.02
CA THR A 89 15.75 -2.79 -12.34
C THR A 89 14.36 -2.16 -12.48
N LEU A 90 14.02 -1.74 -13.70
CA LEU A 90 12.70 -1.19 -14.00
C LEU A 90 11.58 -2.19 -13.79
N GLU A 91 11.87 -3.47 -13.94
CA GLU A 91 10.89 -4.55 -13.82
C GLU A 91 10.35 -4.70 -12.40
N GLU A 92 11.07 -4.21 -11.40
CA GLU A 92 10.68 -4.32 -10.00
C GLU A 92 9.93 -3.09 -9.48
N ILE A 93 9.75 -2.07 -10.32
CA ILE A 93 9.06 -0.83 -9.94
C ILE A 93 7.57 -0.94 -10.20
N GLY A 94 6.76 -0.42 -9.28
CA GLY A 94 5.32 -0.34 -9.44
C GLY A 94 4.56 -1.60 -9.04
N TYR A 95 5.20 -2.56 -8.39
CA TYR A 95 4.51 -3.73 -7.86
C TYR A 95 3.59 -3.33 -6.71
N PRO A 96 2.30 -3.68 -6.81
CA PRO A 96 1.32 -3.29 -5.80
C PRO A 96 1.18 -4.30 -4.69
N SER A 97 0.79 -3.82 -3.51
CA SER A 97 0.36 -4.66 -2.39
C SER A 97 -0.62 -3.88 -1.52
N VAL A 98 -1.61 -4.55 -0.97
CA VAL A 98 -2.63 -3.91 -0.14
C VAL A 98 -2.56 -4.44 1.30
N MET A 99 -2.71 -3.55 2.28
CA MET A 99 -2.77 -3.93 3.69
C MET A 99 -4.14 -4.52 4.00
N LEU A 100 -4.18 -5.81 4.30
CA LEU A 100 -5.42 -6.58 4.46
C LEU A 100 -5.96 -6.57 5.89
N ASP A 101 -5.12 -6.32 6.89
CA ASP A 101 -5.57 -6.25 8.29
C ASP A 101 -5.14 -4.94 8.93
N GLU A 102 -5.65 -4.67 10.12
CA GLU A 102 -5.21 -3.53 10.91
C GLU A 102 -3.98 -3.90 11.72
N SER A 103 -3.01 -3.01 11.74
CA SER A 103 -1.79 -3.18 12.50
C SER A 103 -1.46 -1.90 13.24
N ASN A 104 -1.34 -1.98 14.55
CA ASN A 104 -1.01 -0.82 15.38
C ASN A 104 0.46 -0.46 15.23
N ASP A 105 0.73 0.84 15.18
CA ASP A 105 2.09 1.39 15.16
C ASP A 105 2.95 0.91 13.98
N THR A 106 2.36 0.38 12.93
CA THR A 106 3.07 -0.04 11.73
C THR A 106 3.33 1.17 10.84
N VAL A 107 4.53 1.26 10.31
CA VAL A 107 4.98 2.32 9.40
C VAL A 107 5.48 1.71 8.09
N PHE A 108 5.87 2.55 7.14
CA PHE A 108 6.35 2.06 5.84
C PHE A 108 7.67 2.72 5.43
N SER A 109 8.47 1.94 4.71
CA SER A 109 9.81 2.33 4.26
C SER A 109 9.76 3.37 3.14
N GLY A 110 10.82 4.19 3.04
CA GLY A 110 11.01 5.13 1.94
C GLY A 110 11.23 4.47 0.58
N PHE A 111 11.38 3.16 0.53
CA PHE A 111 11.49 2.41 -0.72
C PHE A 111 10.14 2.01 -1.31
N VAL A 112 9.05 2.32 -0.62
CA VAL A 112 7.69 2.09 -1.09
C VAL A 112 6.88 3.38 -1.04
N LEU A 113 5.84 3.43 -1.88
CA LEU A 113 4.91 4.55 -1.94
C LEU A 113 3.57 4.07 -1.38
N ARG A 114 2.98 4.82 -0.46
CA ARG A 114 1.68 4.50 0.11
C ARG A 114 0.58 5.29 -0.57
N GLY A 115 -0.47 4.60 -1.03
CA GLY A 115 -1.72 5.20 -1.47
C GLY A 115 -2.81 4.95 -0.43
N ARG A 116 -3.56 5.98 -0.10
CA ARG A 116 -4.69 5.90 0.85
C ARG A 116 -5.93 6.53 0.23
N ALA A 117 -7.07 5.90 0.42
CA ALA A 117 -8.33 6.42 -0.06
C ALA A 117 -8.62 7.79 0.55
N ILE A 118 -9.06 8.74 -0.28
CA ILE A 118 -9.37 10.11 0.15
C ILE A 118 -10.62 10.12 1.03
N ASN A 119 -11.61 9.33 0.64
CA ASN A 119 -12.88 9.20 1.34
C ASN A 119 -13.10 7.74 1.73
N GLU A 120 -14.31 7.23 1.54
CA GLU A 120 -14.56 5.81 1.67
C GLU A 120 -13.77 5.05 0.61
N ASP A 121 -13.28 3.86 0.96
CA ASP A 121 -12.52 3.04 0.04
C ASP A 121 -13.41 2.67 -1.17
N PRO A 122 -13.04 3.11 -2.37
CA PRO A 122 -13.82 2.83 -3.58
C PRO A 122 -13.76 1.37 -4.03
N LEU A 123 -12.82 0.60 -3.46
CA LEU A 123 -12.61 -0.81 -3.79
C LEU A 123 -12.55 -1.61 -2.49
N SER A 124 -13.04 -2.85 -2.52
CA SER A 124 -12.82 -3.74 -1.40
C SER A 124 -11.34 -4.13 -1.32
N ASP A 125 -10.83 -4.36 -0.12
CA ASP A 125 -9.42 -4.72 0.10
C ASP A 125 -9.02 -5.94 -0.73
N LEU A 126 -9.88 -6.96 -0.77
CA LEU A 126 -9.60 -8.17 -1.53
C LEU A 126 -9.57 -7.92 -3.04
N PHE A 127 -10.40 -7.02 -3.52
CA PHE A 127 -10.44 -6.66 -4.95
C PHE A 127 -9.26 -5.79 -5.34
N THR A 128 -8.87 -4.87 -4.47
CA THR A 128 -7.76 -3.92 -4.70
C THR A 128 -6.47 -4.65 -5.08
N LYS A 129 -6.15 -5.75 -4.43
CA LYS A 129 -4.91 -6.49 -4.72
C LYS A 129 -4.86 -7.10 -6.12
N TYR A 130 -6.00 -7.19 -6.81
CA TYR A 130 -6.06 -7.68 -8.18
C TYR A 130 -6.19 -6.57 -9.21
N VAL A 131 -6.62 -5.38 -8.81
CA VAL A 131 -6.79 -4.23 -9.70
C VAL A 131 -5.46 -3.55 -10.00
N PHE A 132 -4.60 -3.44 -9.02
CA PHE A 132 -3.27 -2.82 -9.11
C PHE A 132 -2.13 -3.84 -9.26
#